data_efb3c21692b83fce79eb1d824b557754
#
_entry.id   efb3c21692b83fce79eb1d824b557754
#
_cell.length_a   1.000
_cell.length_b   1.000
_cell.length_c   1.000
_cell.angle_alpha   90.00
_cell.angle_beta   90.00
_cell.angle_gamma   90.00
#
_symmetry.space_group_name_H-M   'P 1'
#
loop_
_entity.id
_entity.type
_entity.pdbx_description
1 polymer ?
#
loop_
_entity_poly.entity_id
_entity_poly.type
_entity_poly.pdbx_seq_one_letter_code
_entity_poly.pdbx_strand_id
1 'polypeptide(L)'
;MRGSNVTADLLSQFFQAAADVFNAHGPAVQSESSLSPTDFSIRFFLQLAIIIATCRVVGWLGQRLLGQPQVVGEMIAGVVLGPSLLGLLFPDFSAAVFPKETKSVLYAGAQFGVGLYMFIVGCTLHLDHFKTKAKSAVGVSMAGIGTPFVMAVLITPFLLQVPGLFAEGISQYNATLFMGACIALTAFPMLARIINERGLAGTSLGTLSLTAGAFDDAVSWCVLAIVLATFGAGAGVAILAIVGGLGYAAFMLLFGKRLLVPLGRAVEQAGAMSNTVLGITLCLFCLSAFVMDAVGIHAVFGGFLLGVCMPRGLFVTELRRKIEPFAVVVLLPMFFTYSGLNTRMDMVNSIELLAIALGILVVSILAKFGACWAAARLSGEDNRTALGIGALMNSRGLMELIIINIGLQQGVIGPALFSMMVLMAIVTTMMAGPLFELVYGRKARESGELGAIPGEVAPSAG
;
A
#
# COMPACT_ATOMS: atom_id res chain seq x y z
N MET A 1 -3.52 -24.54 33.23
CA MET A 1 -3.42 -25.17 31.90
C MET A 1 -4.74 -25.82 31.38
N ARG A 2 -5.89 -25.68 32.02
CA ARG A 2 -7.20 -26.23 31.54
C ARG A 2 -8.11 -25.22 30.80
N GLY A 3 -7.79 -23.94 30.81
CA GLY A 3 -8.65 -22.91 30.18
C GLY A 3 -8.35 -22.62 28.70
N SER A 4 -7.13 -22.93 28.21
CA SER A 4 -6.74 -22.66 26.82
C SER A 4 -7.30 -23.65 25.80
N ASN A 5 -7.61 -24.87 26.23
CA ASN A 5 -8.16 -25.89 25.32
C ASN A 5 -9.67 -25.68 25.07
N VAL A 6 -10.41 -25.13 26.01
CA VAL A 6 -11.87 -24.91 25.89
C VAL A 6 -12.18 -23.80 24.87
N THR A 7 -11.37 -22.74 24.83
CA THR A 7 -11.54 -21.64 23.85
C THR A 7 -11.13 -22.08 22.44
N ALA A 8 -10.09 -22.90 22.30
CA ALA A 8 -9.69 -23.46 21.01
C ALA A 8 -10.73 -24.45 20.48
N ASP A 9 -11.30 -25.29 21.34
CA ASP A 9 -12.37 -26.23 21.00
C ASP A 9 -13.67 -25.52 20.61
N LEU A 10 -14.05 -24.49 21.33
CA LEU A 10 -15.23 -23.67 20.98
C LEU A 10 -15.06 -22.92 19.67
N LEU A 11 -13.87 -22.39 19.40
CA LEU A 11 -13.55 -21.76 18.11
C LEU A 11 -13.57 -22.78 16.97
N SER A 12 -12.98 -23.96 17.16
CA SER A 12 -13.01 -25.01 16.16
C SER A 12 -14.44 -25.50 15.87
N GLN A 13 -15.27 -25.68 16.89
CA GLN A 13 -16.68 -26.06 16.73
C GLN A 13 -17.50 -24.95 16.05
N PHE A 14 -17.24 -23.69 16.35
CA PHE A 14 -17.89 -22.55 15.69
C PHE A 14 -17.51 -22.51 14.20
N PHE A 15 -16.23 -22.63 13.87
CA PHE A 15 -15.79 -22.65 12.47
C PHE A 15 -16.25 -23.89 11.73
N GLN A 16 -16.32 -25.06 12.39
CA GLN A 16 -16.87 -26.28 11.79
C GLN A 16 -18.37 -26.13 11.54
N ALA A 17 -19.14 -25.63 12.50
CA ALA A 17 -20.56 -25.36 12.33
C ALA A 17 -20.85 -24.33 11.24
N ALA A 18 -20.01 -23.27 11.13
CA ALA A 18 -20.10 -22.30 10.05
C ALA A 18 -19.80 -22.94 8.69
N ALA A 19 -18.78 -23.82 8.61
CA ALA A 19 -18.46 -24.57 7.39
C ALA A 19 -19.59 -25.55 7.02
N ASP A 20 -20.19 -26.23 8.00
CA ASP A 20 -21.29 -27.19 7.78
C ASP A 20 -22.58 -26.48 7.30
N VAL A 21 -22.91 -25.32 7.85
CA VAL A 21 -24.01 -24.46 7.34
C VAL A 21 -23.72 -23.99 5.92
N PHE A 22 -22.47 -23.70 5.61
CA PHE A 22 -22.02 -23.28 4.28
C PHE A 22 -22.10 -24.44 3.28
N ASN A 23 -21.70 -25.64 3.68
CA ASN A 23 -21.72 -26.84 2.84
C ASN A 23 -23.13 -27.44 2.69
N ALA A 24 -24.02 -27.25 3.67
CA ALA A 24 -25.40 -27.71 3.62
C ALA A 24 -26.26 -26.91 2.62
N HIS A 25 -25.88 -25.68 2.29
CA HIS A 25 -26.56 -24.82 1.29
C HIS A 25 -25.74 -24.63 0.01
N GLY A 26 -24.56 -25.27 -0.09
CA GLY A 26 -23.74 -25.27 -1.31
C GLY A 26 -23.95 -26.54 -2.11
N PRO A 27 -24.01 -26.48 -3.45
CA PRO A 27 -24.05 -27.68 -4.28
C PRO A 27 -22.79 -28.51 -4.05
N ALA A 28 -22.98 -29.83 -3.97
CA ALA A 28 -21.91 -30.80 -3.86
C ALA A 28 -20.78 -30.51 -4.87
N VAL A 29 -19.55 -30.59 -4.41
CA VAL A 29 -18.33 -30.42 -5.22
C VAL A 29 -18.36 -31.41 -6.38
N GLN A 30 -18.86 -30.99 -7.52
CA GLN A 30 -18.71 -31.67 -8.81
C GLN A 30 -18.17 -30.66 -9.83
N SER A 31 -16.98 -30.96 -10.35
CA SER A 31 -16.36 -30.50 -11.62
C SER A 31 -16.68 -29.09 -12.09
N GLU A 32 -15.65 -28.25 -12.22
CA GLU A 32 -15.57 -27.05 -13.11
C GLU A 32 -16.89 -26.32 -13.46
N SER A 33 -17.75 -26.05 -12.50
CA SER A 33 -18.97 -25.27 -12.70
C SER A 33 -18.82 -23.90 -12.05
N SER A 34 -18.86 -22.86 -12.86
CA SER A 34 -19.02 -21.47 -12.40
C SER A 34 -20.13 -21.39 -11.35
N LEU A 35 -19.83 -20.76 -10.21
CA LEU A 35 -20.82 -20.49 -9.16
C LEU A 35 -22.06 -19.85 -9.78
N SER A 36 -23.26 -20.25 -9.31
CA SER A 36 -24.46 -19.54 -9.74
C SER A 36 -24.37 -18.06 -9.33
N PRO A 37 -25.00 -17.12 -10.07
CA PRO A 37 -24.98 -15.70 -9.67
C PRO A 37 -25.47 -15.47 -8.25
N THR A 38 -26.40 -16.27 -7.76
CA THR A 38 -26.93 -16.19 -6.38
C THR A 38 -25.89 -16.65 -5.37
N ASP A 39 -25.25 -17.81 -5.58
CA ASP A 39 -24.20 -18.33 -4.68
C ASP A 39 -22.98 -17.39 -4.65
N PHE A 40 -22.64 -16.84 -5.81
CA PHE A 40 -21.59 -15.82 -5.90
C PHE A 40 -21.90 -14.61 -5.03
N SER A 41 -23.13 -14.08 -5.13
CA SER A 41 -23.58 -12.93 -4.34
C SER A 41 -23.55 -13.22 -2.84
N ILE A 42 -24.06 -14.37 -2.42
CA ILE A 42 -24.07 -14.80 -1.00
C ILE A 42 -22.65 -14.85 -0.45
N ARG A 43 -21.74 -15.48 -1.18
CA ARG A 43 -20.32 -15.61 -0.78
C ARG A 43 -19.63 -14.26 -0.75
N PHE A 44 -19.88 -13.40 -1.72
CA PHE A 44 -19.28 -12.06 -1.76
C PHE A 44 -19.67 -11.20 -0.56
N PHE A 45 -20.95 -11.19 -0.17
CA PHE A 45 -21.40 -10.43 1.02
C PHE A 45 -20.77 -10.98 2.31
N LEU A 46 -20.66 -12.30 2.45
CA LEU A 46 -20.00 -12.90 3.60
C LEU A 46 -18.51 -12.56 3.62
N GLN A 47 -17.80 -12.68 2.48
CA GLN A 47 -16.42 -12.24 2.35
C GLN A 47 -16.23 -10.81 2.82
N LEU A 48 -17.06 -9.90 2.33
CA LEU A 48 -16.98 -8.49 2.66
C LEU A 48 -17.18 -8.25 4.17
N ALA A 49 -18.15 -8.95 4.78
CA ALA A 49 -18.38 -8.87 6.22
C ALA A 49 -17.17 -9.37 7.02
N ILE A 50 -16.59 -10.52 6.64
CA ILE A 50 -15.39 -11.08 7.29
C ILE A 50 -14.19 -10.15 7.10
N ILE A 51 -13.97 -9.62 5.91
CA ILE A 51 -12.88 -8.69 5.59
C ILE A 51 -12.97 -7.46 6.48
N ILE A 52 -14.12 -6.79 6.49
CA ILE A 52 -14.32 -5.57 7.28
C ILE A 52 -14.15 -5.88 8.77
N ALA A 53 -14.79 -6.92 9.30
CA ALA A 53 -14.69 -7.29 10.70
C ALA A 53 -13.25 -7.59 11.12
N THR A 54 -12.54 -8.42 10.36
CA THR A 54 -11.16 -8.81 10.68
C THR A 54 -10.22 -7.59 10.61
N CYS A 55 -10.31 -6.78 9.56
CA CYS A 55 -9.49 -5.58 9.42
C CYS A 55 -9.75 -4.57 10.54
N ARG A 56 -11.00 -4.41 10.98
CA ARG A 56 -11.34 -3.54 12.11
C ARG A 56 -10.83 -4.08 13.44
N VAL A 57 -11.01 -5.36 13.70
CA VAL A 57 -10.54 -6.00 14.95
C VAL A 57 -9.02 -5.98 15.04
N VAL A 58 -8.33 -6.43 13.98
CA VAL A 58 -6.85 -6.48 13.97
C VAL A 58 -6.27 -5.06 13.97
N GLY A 59 -6.87 -4.12 13.22
CA GLY A 59 -6.48 -2.72 13.23
C GLY A 59 -6.62 -2.07 14.62
N TRP A 60 -7.75 -2.30 15.30
CA TRP A 60 -7.97 -1.84 16.67
C TRP A 60 -6.99 -2.46 17.67
N LEU A 61 -6.74 -3.78 17.57
CA LEU A 61 -5.75 -4.46 18.41
C LEU A 61 -4.34 -3.90 18.17
N GLY A 62 -3.95 -3.71 16.91
CA GLY A 62 -2.66 -3.13 16.55
C GLY A 62 -2.48 -1.71 17.11
N GLN A 63 -3.53 -0.90 17.04
CA GLN A 63 -3.51 0.46 17.60
C GLN A 63 -3.44 0.44 19.14
N ARG A 64 -4.26 -0.40 19.79
CA ARG A 64 -4.36 -0.44 21.25
C ARG A 64 -3.16 -1.11 21.93
N LEU A 65 -2.65 -2.21 21.36
CA LEU A 65 -1.59 -3.00 21.99
C LEU A 65 -0.19 -2.57 21.55
N LEU A 66 -0.03 -2.13 20.32
CA LEU A 66 1.27 -1.84 19.71
C LEU A 66 1.45 -0.38 19.32
N GLY A 67 0.44 0.48 19.54
CA GLY A 67 0.48 1.88 19.10
C GLY A 67 0.67 2.06 17.59
N GLN A 68 0.34 1.03 16.79
CA GLN A 68 0.49 1.04 15.35
C GLN A 68 -0.66 1.80 14.67
N PRO A 69 -0.41 2.49 13.55
CA PRO A 69 -1.47 3.02 12.73
C PRO A 69 -2.44 1.92 12.30
N GLN A 70 -3.73 2.22 12.25
CA GLN A 70 -4.77 1.23 11.92
C GLN A 70 -4.51 0.52 10.58
N VAL A 71 -3.96 1.22 9.61
CA VAL A 71 -3.62 0.67 8.30
C VAL A 71 -2.60 -0.48 8.36
N VAL A 72 -1.67 -0.43 9.30
CA VAL A 72 -0.70 -1.53 9.51
C VAL A 72 -1.43 -2.78 10.00
N GLY A 73 -2.38 -2.60 10.93
CA GLY A 73 -3.24 -3.70 11.38
C GLY A 73 -4.11 -4.28 10.26
N GLU A 74 -4.61 -3.43 9.36
CA GLU A 74 -5.38 -3.88 8.18
C GLU A 74 -4.50 -4.69 7.19
N MET A 75 -3.22 -4.33 7.01
CA MET A 75 -2.27 -5.14 6.23
C MET A 75 -2.05 -6.52 6.86
N ILE A 76 -1.83 -6.54 8.18
CA ILE A 76 -1.68 -7.80 8.93
C ILE A 76 -2.96 -8.64 8.82
N ALA A 77 -4.15 -8.01 8.94
CA ALA A 77 -5.43 -8.69 8.77
C ALA A 77 -5.56 -9.36 7.40
N GLY A 78 -5.06 -8.72 6.33
CA GLY A 78 -5.01 -9.32 5.01
C GLY A 78 -4.21 -10.63 4.99
N VAL A 79 -3.02 -10.64 5.60
CA VAL A 79 -2.18 -11.87 5.70
C VAL A 79 -2.82 -12.92 6.61
N VAL A 80 -3.49 -12.49 7.70
CA VAL A 80 -4.25 -13.37 8.59
C VAL A 80 -5.38 -14.09 7.85
N LEU A 81 -6.10 -13.38 6.97
CA LEU A 81 -7.16 -13.97 6.12
C LEU A 81 -6.63 -14.79 4.95
N GLY A 82 -5.34 -14.66 4.64
CA GLY A 82 -4.67 -15.37 3.57
C GLY A 82 -4.35 -16.83 3.89
N PRO A 83 -3.74 -17.53 2.92
CA PRO A 83 -3.31 -18.93 3.08
C PRO A 83 -2.26 -19.11 4.17
N SER A 84 -1.58 -18.02 4.56
CA SER A 84 -0.51 -18.05 5.58
C SER A 84 -1.00 -18.34 6.99
N LEU A 85 -2.21 -17.95 7.37
CA LEU A 85 -2.78 -18.24 8.69
C LEU A 85 -4.15 -18.91 8.58
N LEU A 86 -5.16 -18.26 7.99
CA LEU A 86 -6.51 -18.84 7.88
C LEU A 86 -6.50 -20.10 7.03
N GLY A 87 -5.79 -20.10 5.89
CA GLY A 87 -5.69 -21.27 5.03
C GLY A 87 -4.87 -22.41 5.65
N LEU A 88 -3.90 -22.11 6.53
CA LEU A 88 -3.13 -23.10 7.26
C LEU A 88 -3.92 -23.75 8.40
N LEU A 89 -4.64 -22.93 9.19
CA LEU A 89 -5.36 -23.41 10.38
C LEU A 89 -6.74 -23.99 10.03
N PHE A 90 -7.42 -23.43 9.02
CA PHE A 90 -8.78 -23.78 8.64
C PHE A 90 -8.92 -23.80 7.10
N PRO A 91 -8.29 -24.79 6.41
CA PRO A 91 -8.22 -24.84 4.95
C PRO A 91 -9.61 -24.88 4.29
N ASP A 92 -10.52 -25.70 4.82
CA ASP A 92 -11.87 -25.86 4.27
C ASP A 92 -12.70 -24.57 4.40
N PHE A 93 -12.60 -23.91 5.56
CA PHE A 93 -13.26 -22.62 5.78
C PHE A 93 -12.68 -21.54 4.86
N SER A 94 -11.36 -21.48 4.72
CA SER A 94 -10.69 -20.53 3.83
C SER A 94 -11.13 -20.73 2.37
N ALA A 95 -11.19 -21.99 1.90
CA ALA A 95 -11.65 -22.32 0.55
C ALA A 95 -13.14 -21.99 0.34
N ALA A 96 -13.97 -22.19 1.36
CA ALA A 96 -15.40 -21.87 1.31
C ALA A 96 -15.64 -20.35 1.27
N VAL A 97 -14.88 -19.57 2.06
CA VAL A 97 -15.03 -18.10 2.14
C VAL A 97 -14.36 -17.42 0.95
N PHE A 98 -13.18 -17.85 0.52
CA PHE A 98 -12.39 -17.21 -0.54
C PHE A 98 -12.18 -18.13 -1.77
N PRO A 99 -13.26 -18.57 -2.44
CA PRO A 99 -13.13 -19.37 -3.64
C PRO A 99 -12.46 -18.57 -4.77
N LYS A 100 -11.87 -19.29 -5.72
CA LYS A 100 -11.10 -18.67 -6.84
C LYS A 100 -11.95 -17.71 -7.67
N GLU A 101 -13.21 -18.02 -7.84
CA GLU A 101 -14.18 -17.30 -8.67
C GLU A 101 -14.46 -15.87 -8.15
N THR A 102 -14.43 -15.68 -6.83
CA THR A 102 -14.69 -14.37 -6.23
C THR A 102 -13.46 -13.47 -6.17
N LYS A 103 -12.26 -14.02 -6.40
CA LYS A 103 -11.01 -13.24 -6.37
C LYS A 103 -10.96 -12.12 -7.39
N SER A 104 -11.57 -12.30 -8.57
CA SER A 104 -11.60 -11.27 -9.62
C SER A 104 -12.42 -10.04 -9.22
N VAL A 105 -13.55 -10.24 -8.54
CA VAL A 105 -14.38 -9.12 -8.04
C VAL A 105 -13.71 -8.46 -6.85
N LEU A 106 -13.09 -9.25 -5.96
CA LEU A 106 -12.29 -8.70 -4.87
C LEU A 106 -11.12 -7.85 -5.39
N TYR A 107 -10.46 -8.31 -6.47
CA TYR A 107 -9.42 -7.54 -7.16
C TYR A 107 -9.96 -6.22 -7.74
N ALA A 108 -11.08 -6.26 -8.47
CA ALA A 108 -11.68 -5.05 -9.03
C ALA A 108 -12.06 -4.03 -7.94
N GLY A 109 -12.69 -4.50 -6.85
CA GLY A 109 -12.99 -3.66 -5.70
C GLY A 109 -11.73 -3.10 -5.01
N ALA A 110 -10.68 -3.90 -4.90
CA ALA A 110 -9.39 -3.49 -4.36
C ALA A 110 -8.75 -2.38 -5.20
N GLN A 111 -8.71 -2.54 -6.52
CA GLN A 111 -8.15 -1.55 -7.45
C GLN A 111 -8.93 -0.23 -7.44
N PHE A 112 -10.25 -0.32 -7.48
CA PHE A 112 -11.12 0.85 -7.36
C PHE A 112 -10.89 1.59 -6.03
N GLY A 113 -10.80 0.82 -4.93
CA GLY A 113 -10.60 1.36 -3.58
C GLY A 113 -9.30 2.11 -3.41
N VAL A 114 -8.21 1.52 -3.89
CA VAL A 114 -6.89 2.14 -3.85
C VAL A 114 -6.83 3.38 -4.72
N GLY A 115 -7.34 3.30 -5.94
CA GLY A 115 -7.41 4.45 -6.85
C GLY A 115 -8.21 5.61 -6.24
N LEU A 116 -9.37 5.31 -5.65
CA LEU A 116 -10.22 6.30 -4.99
C LEU A 116 -9.55 6.91 -3.75
N TYR A 117 -8.87 6.10 -2.95
CA TYR A 117 -8.11 6.60 -1.81
C TYR A 117 -6.96 7.51 -2.25
N MET A 118 -6.22 7.14 -3.30
CA MET A 118 -5.16 7.98 -3.86
C MET A 118 -5.66 9.27 -4.48
N PHE A 119 -6.85 9.25 -5.07
CA PHE A 119 -7.54 10.45 -5.52
C PHE A 119 -7.80 11.41 -4.35
N ILE A 120 -8.31 10.90 -3.21
CA ILE A 120 -8.52 11.70 -1.99
C ILE A 120 -7.19 12.25 -1.46
N VAL A 121 -6.13 11.41 -1.41
CA VAL A 121 -4.78 11.84 -1.00
C VAL A 121 -4.26 12.95 -1.91
N GLY A 122 -4.41 12.81 -3.23
CA GLY A 122 -4.07 13.85 -4.19
C GLY A 122 -4.79 15.18 -3.92
N CYS A 123 -6.09 15.12 -3.57
CA CYS A 123 -6.88 16.29 -3.20
C CYS A 123 -6.36 17.03 -1.96
N THR A 124 -5.73 16.32 -1.02
CA THR A 124 -5.20 16.91 0.22
C THR A 124 -3.79 17.46 0.07
N LEU A 125 -3.09 17.10 -1.00
CA LEU A 125 -1.70 17.49 -1.21
C LEU A 125 -1.55 18.98 -1.53
N HIS A 126 -0.86 19.74 -0.67
CA HIS A 126 -0.62 21.18 -0.84
C HIS A 126 0.67 21.44 -1.63
N LEU A 127 0.56 21.70 -2.92
CA LEU A 127 1.71 21.96 -3.79
C LEU A 127 2.46 23.26 -3.45
N ASP A 128 1.85 24.21 -2.75
CA ASP A 128 2.46 25.50 -2.44
C ASP A 128 3.61 25.38 -1.43
N HIS A 129 3.54 24.40 -0.53
CA HIS A 129 4.62 24.10 0.40
C HIS A 129 5.82 23.37 -0.25
N PHE A 130 5.63 22.82 -1.45
CA PHE A 130 6.66 22.07 -2.16
C PHE A 130 7.81 22.95 -2.67
N LYS A 131 7.53 24.22 -3.00
CA LYS A 131 8.52 25.12 -3.60
C LYS A 131 9.71 25.42 -2.70
N THR A 132 9.49 25.51 -1.40
CA THR A 132 10.53 25.86 -0.42
C THR A 132 11.50 24.73 -0.11
N LYS A 133 11.06 23.46 -0.16
CA LYS A 133 11.85 22.27 0.17
C LYS A 133 12.03 21.29 -1.00
N ALA A 134 11.67 21.68 -2.21
CA ALA A 134 11.71 20.80 -3.39
C ALA A 134 13.09 20.20 -3.65
N LYS A 135 14.17 20.96 -3.53
CA LYS A 135 15.53 20.46 -3.73
C LYS A 135 15.89 19.37 -2.71
N SER A 136 15.59 19.59 -1.42
CA SER A 136 15.83 18.60 -0.36
C SER A 136 14.98 17.35 -0.56
N ALA A 137 13.72 17.51 -0.93
CA ALA A 137 12.81 16.38 -1.20
C ALA A 137 13.28 15.53 -2.37
N VAL A 138 13.68 16.15 -3.48
CA VAL A 138 14.26 15.45 -4.64
C VAL A 138 15.56 14.75 -4.25
N GLY A 139 16.43 15.39 -3.47
CA GLY A 139 17.67 14.78 -2.97
C GLY A 139 17.39 13.54 -2.12
N VAL A 140 16.45 13.63 -1.17
CA VAL A 140 16.04 12.50 -0.32
C VAL A 140 15.45 11.37 -1.16
N SER A 141 14.56 11.66 -2.11
CA SER A 141 13.96 10.66 -3.00
C SER A 141 15.00 9.99 -3.89
N MET A 142 15.87 10.77 -4.55
CA MET A 142 16.91 10.21 -5.43
C MET A 142 17.90 9.32 -4.68
N ALA A 143 18.29 9.70 -3.47
CA ALA A 143 19.12 8.85 -2.61
C ALA A 143 18.36 7.59 -2.18
N GLY A 144 17.09 7.75 -1.80
CA GLY A 144 16.19 6.67 -1.40
C GLY A 144 15.81 5.70 -2.53
N ILE A 145 16.01 6.07 -3.78
CA ILE A 145 15.86 5.19 -4.96
C ILE A 145 17.22 4.63 -5.36
N GLY A 146 18.23 5.46 -5.55
CA GLY A 146 19.53 5.07 -6.07
C GLY A 146 20.28 4.08 -5.18
N THR A 147 20.31 4.31 -3.86
CA THR A 147 21.00 3.41 -2.92
C THR A 147 20.43 2.00 -2.92
N PRO A 148 19.10 1.76 -2.88
CA PRO A 148 18.51 0.43 -3.08
C PRO A 148 18.94 -0.26 -4.38
N PHE A 149 19.02 0.46 -5.50
CA PHE A 149 19.52 -0.13 -6.76
C PHE A 149 20.99 -0.54 -6.66
N VAL A 150 21.83 0.27 -6.01
CA VAL A 150 23.23 -0.11 -5.76
C VAL A 150 23.29 -1.37 -4.88
N MET A 151 22.48 -1.44 -3.83
CA MET A 151 22.43 -2.62 -2.96
C MET A 151 21.88 -3.84 -3.72
N ALA A 152 20.90 -3.68 -4.61
CA ALA A 152 20.41 -4.76 -5.46
C ALA A 152 21.52 -5.32 -6.36
N VAL A 153 22.38 -4.47 -6.94
CA VAL A 153 23.56 -4.94 -7.72
C VAL A 153 24.45 -5.84 -6.87
N LEU A 154 24.62 -5.53 -5.59
CA LEU A 154 25.47 -6.29 -4.68
C LEU A 154 24.86 -7.62 -4.23
N ILE A 155 23.55 -7.65 -3.92
CA ILE A 155 22.91 -8.85 -3.34
C ILE A 155 22.36 -9.82 -4.40
N THR A 156 21.91 -9.32 -5.55
CA THR A 156 21.25 -10.18 -6.56
C THR A 156 22.12 -11.33 -7.06
N PRO A 157 23.46 -11.18 -7.27
CA PRO A 157 24.31 -12.30 -7.68
C PRO A 157 24.29 -13.47 -6.69
N PHE A 158 24.15 -13.18 -5.38
CA PHE A 158 24.04 -14.22 -4.35
C PHE A 158 22.64 -14.87 -4.36
N LEU A 159 21.60 -14.07 -4.54
CA LEU A 159 20.22 -14.55 -4.59
C LEU A 159 19.95 -15.44 -5.83
N LEU A 160 20.62 -15.16 -6.95
CA LEU A 160 20.53 -15.98 -8.17
C LEU A 160 21.13 -17.38 -8.01
N GLN A 161 22.02 -17.59 -7.05
CA GLN A 161 22.60 -18.90 -6.78
C GLN A 161 21.67 -19.81 -5.96
N VAL A 162 20.61 -19.25 -5.37
CA VAL A 162 19.65 -19.99 -4.56
C VAL A 162 18.51 -20.49 -5.43
N PRO A 163 18.36 -21.83 -5.59
CA PRO A 163 17.32 -22.39 -6.44
C PRO A 163 15.91 -21.96 -6.01
N GLY A 164 15.06 -21.65 -6.99
CA GLY A 164 13.64 -21.35 -6.74
C GLY A 164 13.35 -19.94 -6.25
N LEU A 165 14.35 -19.05 -6.03
CA LEU A 165 14.10 -17.64 -5.76
C LEU A 165 13.74 -16.88 -7.03
N PHE A 166 14.48 -17.11 -8.11
CA PHE A 166 14.23 -16.54 -9.43
C PHE A 166 13.90 -17.62 -10.44
N ALA A 167 13.29 -17.23 -11.55
CA ALA A 167 13.04 -18.12 -12.68
C ALA A 167 14.35 -18.62 -13.29
N GLU A 168 14.32 -19.84 -13.80
CA GLU A 168 15.46 -20.40 -14.54
C GLU A 168 15.75 -19.57 -15.80
N GLY A 169 17.02 -19.21 -15.99
CA GLY A 169 17.47 -18.46 -17.18
C GLY A 169 17.23 -16.95 -17.12
N ILE A 170 16.76 -16.39 -16.00
CA ILE A 170 16.66 -14.93 -15.86
C ILE A 170 18.05 -14.28 -15.92
N SER A 171 18.17 -13.19 -16.67
CA SER A 171 19.42 -12.43 -16.69
C SER A 171 19.69 -11.74 -15.36
N GLN A 172 20.97 -11.65 -14.97
CA GLN A 172 21.37 -10.91 -13.77
C GLN A 172 20.87 -9.45 -13.82
N TYR A 173 20.86 -8.84 -15.02
CA TYR A 173 20.36 -7.48 -15.22
C TYR A 173 18.88 -7.37 -14.84
N ASN A 174 18.03 -8.26 -15.34
CA ASN A 174 16.59 -8.25 -15.07
C ASN A 174 16.30 -8.53 -13.58
N ALA A 175 16.98 -9.51 -12.99
CA ALA A 175 16.84 -9.83 -11.58
C ALA A 175 17.26 -8.63 -10.70
N THR A 176 18.37 -7.98 -11.02
CA THR A 176 18.85 -6.79 -10.29
C THR A 176 17.89 -5.61 -10.45
N LEU A 177 17.39 -5.37 -11.64
CA LEU A 177 16.43 -4.30 -11.92
C LEU A 177 15.14 -4.51 -11.12
N PHE A 178 14.64 -5.75 -11.08
CA PHE A 178 13.48 -6.13 -10.29
C PHE A 178 13.71 -5.95 -8.78
N MET A 179 14.81 -6.48 -8.25
CA MET A 179 15.15 -6.34 -6.83
C MET A 179 15.34 -4.87 -6.43
N GLY A 180 16.04 -4.10 -7.27
CA GLY A 180 16.23 -2.67 -7.06
C GLY A 180 14.88 -1.93 -7.00
N ALA A 181 13.98 -2.21 -7.93
CA ALA A 181 12.63 -1.66 -7.92
C ALA A 181 11.89 -2.01 -6.63
N CYS A 182 11.86 -3.29 -6.24
CA CYS A 182 11.18 -3.73 -5.03
C CYS A 182 11.74 -3.07 -3.76
N ILE A 183 13.06 -2.95 -3.62
CA ILE A 183 13.69 -2.36 -2.43
C ILE A 183 13.56 -0.83 -2.44
N ALA A 184 13.51 -0.17 -3.60
CA ALA A 184 13.48 1.29 -3.72
C ALA A 184 12.13 1.92 -3.36
N LEU A 185 11.02 1.21 -3.51
CA LEU A 185 9.69 1.79 -3.40
C LEU A 185 9.36 2.29 -1.98
N THR A 186 8.81 3.52 -1.91
CA THR A 186 8.11 4.03 -0.73
C THR A 186 6.62 4.10 -1.06
N ALA A 187 5.77 3.60 -0.19
CA ALA A 187 4.33 3.70 -0.39
C ALA A 187 3.83 5.08 0.07
N PHE A 188 3.70 6.02 -0.85
CA PHE A 188 3.20 7.36 -0.56
C PHE A 188 1.85 7.36 0.19
N PRO A 189 0.83 6.51 -0.15
CA PRO A 189 -0.42 6.47 0.60
C PRO A 189 -0.24 6.07 2.06
N MET A 190 0.66 5.10 2.32
CA MET A 190 0.96 4.64 3.66
C MET A 190 1.70 5.71 4.45
N LEU A 191 2.70 6.32 3.83
CA LEU A 191 3.45 7.44 4.38
C LEU A 191 2.51 8.61 4.73
N ALA A 192 1.63 9.01 3.81
CA ALA A 192 0.66 10.08 4.03
C ALA A 192 -0.30 9.76 5.18
N ARG A 193 -0.75 8.51 5.28
CA ARG A 193 -1.61 8.07 6.36
C ARG A 193 -0.89 8.09 7.71
N ILE A 194 0.34 7.56 7.79
CA ILE A 194 1.16 7.60 9.02
C ILE A 194 1.39 9.04 9.45
N ILE A 195 1.74 9.95 8.52
CA ILE A 195 1.96 11.38 8.79
C ILE A 195 0.69 12.03 9.35
N ASN A 196 -0.49 11.74 8.78
CA ASN A 196 -1.76 12.28 9.27
C ASN A 196 -2.13 11.70 10.65
N GLU A 197 -2.02 10.40 10.85
CA GLU A 197 -2.35 9.75 12.12
C GLU A 197 -1.38 10.16 13.26
N ARG A 198 -0.14 10.53 12.93
CA ARG A 198 0.85 11.01 13.90
C ARG A 198 0.83 12.54 14.12
N GLY A 199 -0.09 13.26 13.47
CA GLY A 199 -0.22 14.71 13.62
C GLY A 199 0.93 15.52 13.01
N LEU A 200 1.64 14.94 12.04
CA LEU A 200 2.81 15.56 11.37
C LEU A 200 2.40 16.44 10.18
N ALA A 201 1.12 16.43 9.79
CA ALA A 201 0.63 17.24 8.69
C ALA A 201 0.89 18.73 8.97
N GLY A 202 1.55 19.42 8.03
CA GLY A 202 1.93 20.83 8.16
C GLY A 202 3.27 21.09 8.87
N THR A 203 3.91 20.09 9.49
CA THR A 203 5.27 20.24 10.01
C THR A 203 6.32 20.23 8.89
N SER A 204 7.50 20.80 9.12
CA SER A 204 8.62 20.76 8.18
C SER A 204 8.99 19.31 7.79
N LEU A 205 9.09 18.42 8.77
CA LEU A 205 9.38 16.99 8.59
C LEU A 205 8.29 16.32 7.76
N GLY A 206 7.01 16.50 8.12
CA GLY A 206 5.88 15.91 7.40
C GLY A 206 5.80 16.40 5.95
N THR A 207 5.99 17.71 5.74
CA THR A 207 5.99 18.31 4.40
C THR A 207 7.13 17.76 3.55
N LEU A 208 8.35 17.68 4.08
CA LEU A 208 9.50 17.15 3.35
C LEU A 208 9.31 15.67 3.03
N SER A 209 8.86 14.86 3.99
CA SER A 209 8.60 13.43 3.78
C SER A 209 7.49 13.19 2.75
N LEU A 210 6.38 13.94 2.80
CA LEU A 210 5.30 13.84 1.82
C LEU A 210 5.76 14.24 0.43
N THR A 211 6.56 15.32 0.33
CA THR A 211 7.10 15.77 -0.97
C THR A 211 8.04 14.72 -1.55
N ALA A 212 8.97 14.23 -0.74
CA ALA A 212 9.91 13.17 -1.16
C ALA A 212 9.18 11.89 -1.54
N GLY A 213 8.19 11.46 -0.75
CA GLY A 213 7.38 10.28 -1.02
C GLY A 213 6.52 10.40 -2.29
N ALA A 214 5.94 11.57 -2.56
CA ALA A 214 5.20 11.81 -3.79
C ALA A 214 6.10 11.77 -5.04
N PHE A 215 7.32 12.29 -4.92
CA PHE A 215 8.32 12.20 -5.98
C PHE A 215 8.81 10.76 -6.19
N ASP A 216 9.06 10.05 -5.10
CA ASP A 216 9.42 8.64 -5.08
C ASP A 216 8.35 7.79 -5.79
N ASP A 217 7.08 8.02 -5.50
CA ASP A 217 5.94 7.32 -6.10
C ASP A 217 5.88 7.56 -7.62
N ALA A 218 6.04 8.81 -8.08
CA ALA A 218 6.06 9.14 -9.49
C ALA A 218 7.23 8.48 -10.26
N VAL A 219 8.43 8.49 -9.68
CA VAL A 219 9.61 7.83 -10.26
C VAL A 219 9.43 6.31 -10.25
N SER A 220 8.82 5.76 -9.21
CA SER A 220 8.55 4.34 -9.07
C SER A 220 7.68 3.79 -10.21
N TRP A 221 6.71 4.55 -10.68
CA TRP A 221 5.91 4.17 -11.85
C TRP A 221 6.74 4.10 -13.14
N CYS A 222 7.67 5.03 -13.34
CA CYS A 222 8.59 4.97 -14.47
C CYS A 222 9.51 3.75 -14.37
N VAL A 223 10.02 3.46 -13.17
CA VAL A 223 10.84 2.27 -12.91
C VAL A 223 10.03 1.00 -13.18
N LEU A 224 8.78 0.92 -12.70
CA LEU A 224 7.89 -0.22 -12.97
C LEU A 224 7.67 -0.43 -14.48
N ALA A 225 7.41 0.64 -15.23
CA ALA A 225 7.24 0.56 -16.67
C ALA A 225 8.50 0.01 -17.37
N ILE A 226 9.71 0.44 -16.94
CA ILE A 226 10.99 -0.06 -17.43
C ILE A 226 11.13 -1.55 -17.10
N VAL A 227 10.84 -1.95 -15.87
CA VAL A 227 10.89 -3.36 -15.42
C VAL A 227 9.97 -4.22 -16.29
N LEU A 228 8.73 -3.80 -16.49
CA LEU A 228 7.75 -4.52 -17.32
C LEU A 228 8.21 -4.66 -18.77
N ALA A 229 8.82 -3.61 -19.33
CA ALA A 229 9.36 -3.65 -20.68
C ALA A 229 10.48 -4.69 -20.84
N THR A 230 11.30 -4.89 -19.80
CA THR A 230 12.40 -5.88 -19.84
C THR A 230 11.91 -7.32 -19.77
N PHE A 231 10.67 -7.56 -19.28
CA PHE A 231 10.09 -8.90 -19.13
C PHE A 231 9.21 -9.35 -20.30
N GLY A 232 9.30 -8.72 -21.44
CA GLY A 232 8.64 -9.19 -22.66
C GLY A 232 7.45 -8.37 -23.14
N ALA A 233 7.06 -7.31 -22.44
CA ALA A 233 6.03 -6.39 -22.91
C ALA A 233 6.47 -5.53 -24.12
N GLY A 234 7.78 -5.56 -24.45
CA GLY A 234 8.39 -4.84 -25.57
C GLY A 234 8.64 -3.35 -25.29
N ALA A 235 9.65 -2.79 -25.95
CA ALA A 235 10.02 -1.39 -25.81
C ALA A 235 8.86 -0.41 -26.11
N GLY A 236 7.95 -0.79 -27.00
CA GLY A 236 6.78 0.02 -27.36
C GLY A 236 5.84 0.29 -26.17
N VAL A 237 5.60 -0.70 -25.31
CA VAL A 237 4.75 -0.57 -24.12
C VAL A 237 5.42 0.37 -23.11
N ALA A 238 6.74 0.24 -22.89
CA ALA A 238 7.48 1.14 -22.00
C ALA A 238 7.47 2.59 -22.49
N ILE A 239 7.68 2.79 -23.81
CA ILE A 239 7.63 4.14 -24.41
C ILE A 239 6.21 4.71 -24.26
N LEU A 240 5.17 3.93 -24.54
CA LEU A 240 3.79 4.36 -24.37
C LEU A 240 3.49 4.74 -22.92
N ALA A 241 3.94 3.94 -21.94
CA ALA A 241 3.75 4.22 -20.52
C ALA A 241 4.48 5.51 -20.11
N ILE A 242 5.76 5.66 -20.45
CA ILE A 242 6.54 6.85 -20.10
C ILE A 242 5.98 8.09 -20.80
N VAL A 243 5.81 8.07 -22.12
CA VAL A 243 5.35 9.22 -22.91
C VAL A 243 3.88 9.54 -22.60
N GLY A 244 3.03 8.52 -22.53
CA GLY A 244 1.62 8.68 -22.21
C GLY A 244 1.40 9.19 -20.78
N GLY A 245 2.13 8.62 -19.81
CA GLY A 245 2.07 9.04 -18.41
C GLY A 245 2.59 10.46 -18.20
N LEU A 246 3.75 10.81 -18.76
CA LEU A 246 4.28 12.17 -18.70
C LEU A 246 3.39 13.16 -19.45
N GLY A 247 2.85 12.76 -20.62
CA GLY A 247 1.90 13.56 -21.40
C GLY A 247 0.61 13.85 -20.61
N TYR A 248 0.05 12.81 -19.99
CA TYR A 248 -1.13 12.97 -19.13
C TYR A 248 -0.82 13.85 -17.91
N ALA A 249 0.31 13.64 -17.23
CA ALA A 249 0.71 14.48 -16.11
C ALA A 249 0.88 15.94 -16.51
N ALA A 250 1.56 16.21 -17.63
CA ALA A 250 1.71 17.55 -18.17
C ALA A 250 0.34 18.17 -18.51
N PHE A 251 -0.54 17.43 -19.20
CA PHE A 251 -1.90 17.88 -19.51
C PHE A 251 -2.67 18.25 -18.23
N MET A 252 -2.67 17.37 -17.21
CA MET A 252 -3.38 17.62 -15.97
C MET A 252 -2.82 18.82 -15.20
N LEU A 253 -1.50 18.96 -15.12
CA LEU A 253 -0.88 20.08 -14.40
C LEU A 253 -1.04 21.43 -15.11
N LEU A 254 -1.02 21.46 -16.46
CA LEU A 254 -1.12 22.68 -17.25
C LEU A 254 -2.58 23.11 -17.46
N PHE A 255 -3.47 22.18 -17.77
CA PHE A 255 -4.84 22.43 -18.17
C PHE A 255 -5.87 21.94 -17.15
N GLY A 256 -5.62 20.81 -16.48
CA GLY A 256 -6.56 20.15 -15.56
C GLY A 256 -7.09 21.07 -14.48
N LYS A 257 -6.21 21.85 -13.83
CA LYS A 257 -6.62 22.82 -12.81
C LYS A 257 -7.65 23.82 -13.33
N ARG A 258 -7.47 24.34 -14.55
CA ARG A 258 -8.40 25.32 -15.16
C ARG A 258 -9.73 24.67 -15.52
N LEU A 259 -9.70 23.44 -16.03
CA LEU A 259 -10.89 22.69 -16.42
C LEU A 259 -11.76 22.32 -15.21
N LEU A 260 -11.15 22.12 -14.05
CA LEU A 260 -11.82 21.66 -12.83
C LEU A 260 -12.33 22.81 -11.93
N VAL A 261 -11.92 24.07 -12.17
CA VAL A 261 -12.39 25.25 -11.42
C VAL A 261 -13.93 25.35 -11.34
N PRO A 262 -14.72 25.08 -12.41
CA PRO A 262 -16.18 25.16 -12.32
C PRO A 262 -16.78 24.25 -11.26
N LEU A 263 -16.21 23.07 -11.00
CA LEU A 263 -16.68 22.15 -9.95
C LEU A 263 -16.51 22.78 -8.55
N GLY A 264 -15.38 23.42 -8.30
CA GLY A 264 -15.14 24.13 -7.04
C GLY A 264 -16.13 25.27 -6.83
N ARG A 265 -16.33 26.10 -7.85
CA ARG A 265 -17.31 27.23 -7.81
C ARG A 265 -18.72 26.74 -7.55
N ALA A 266 -19.14 25.64 -8.17
CA ALA A 266 -20.47 25.07 -7.95
C ALA A 266 -20.67 24.63 -6.47
N VAL A 267 -19.64 24.07 -5.83
CA VAL A 267 -19.71 23.69 -4.40
C VAL A 267 -19.70 24.91 -3.50
N GLU A 268 -18.87 25.90 -3.78
CA GLU A 268 -18.79 27.15 -3.00
C GLU A 268 -20.11 27.95 -3.07
N GLN A 269 -20.71 28.04 -4.25
CA GLN A 269 -22.01 28.76 -4.44
C GLN A 269 -23.17 28.01 -3.74
N ALA A 270 -23.16 26.68 -3.76
CA ALA A 270 -24.18 25.86 -3.11
C ALA A 270 -23.97 25.69 -1.60
N GLY A 271 -22.78 26.03 -1.07
CA GLY A 271 -22.41 25.77 0.32
C GLY A 271 -22.21 24.29 0.68
N ALA A 272 -22.42 23.37 -0.27
CA ALA A 272 -22.29 21.92 -0.09
C ALA A 272 -22.07 21.24 -1.45
N MET A 273 -21.50 20.02 -1.43
CA MET A 273 -21.34 19.21 -2.63
C MET A 273 -22.66 18.50 -2.99
N SER A 274 -23.25 18.85 -4.13
CA SER A 274 -24.45 18.18 -4.67
C SER A 274 -24.10 16.78 -5.21
N ASN A 275 -25.10 15.89 -5.34
CA ASN A 275 -24.92 14.56 -5.92
C ASN A 275 -24.49 14.63 -7.39
N THR A 276 -24.91 15.63 -8.14
CA THR A 276 -24.47 15.85 -9.52
C THR A 276 -22.97 16.15 -9.59
N VAL A 277 -22.45 17.07 -8.75
CA VAL A 277 -21.02 17.38 -8.70
C VAL A 277 -20.22 16.18 -8.26
N LEU A 278 -20.72 15.43 -7.27
CA LEU A 278 -20.08 14.19 -6.84
C LEU A 278 -20.02 13.16 -7.97
N GLY A 279 -21.14 12.95 -8.70
CA GLY A 279 -21.18 12.00 -9.82
C GLY A 279 -20.22 12.38 -10.95
N ILE A 280 -20.14 13.66 -11.32
CA ILE A 280 -19.16 14.18 -12.29
C ILE A 280 -17.73 13.92 -11.80
N THR A 281 -17.47 14.21 -10.54
CA THR A 281 -16.14 13.99 -9.92
C THR A 281 -15.71 12.52 -9.99
N LEU A 282 -16.61 11.60 -9.65
CA LEU A 282 -16.33 10.16 -9.72
C LEU A 282 -16.19 9.66 -11.16
N CYS A 283 -16.96 10.20 -12.10
CA CYS A 283 -16.81 9.90 -13.52
C CYS A 283 -15.42 10.33 -14.03
N LEU A 284 -14.99 11.54 -13.68
CA LEU A 284 -13.66 12.03 -14.03
C LEU A 284 -12.56 11.18 -13.39
N PHE A 285 -12.75 10.74 -12.16
CA PHE A 285 -11.84 9.80 -11.49
C PHE A 285 -11.73 8.47 -12.28
N CYS A 286 -12.84 7.85 -12.65
CA CYS A 286 -12.85 6.62 -13.42
C CYS A 286 -12.19 6.81 -14.79
N LEU A 287 -12.45 7.92 -15.48
CA LEU A 287 -11.81 8.23 -16.77
C LEU A 287 -10.30 8.43 -16.62
N SER A 288 -9.86 9.13 -15.58
CA SER A 288 -8.44 9.33 -15.29
C SER A 288 -7.73 8.00 -14.98
N ALA A 289 -8.36 7.16 -14.18
CA ALA A 289 -7.89 5.82 -13.86
C ALA A 289 -7.79 4.95 -15.13
N PHE A 290 -8.84 4.96 -15.97
CA PHE A 290 -8.88 4.25 -17.25
C PHE A 290 -7.75 4.69 -18.19
N VAL A 291 -7.56 6.00 -18.38
CA VAL A 291 -6.50 6.52 -19.26
C VAL A 291 -5.13 6.04 -18.81
N MET A 292 -4.85 6.07 -17.51
CA MET A 292 -3.56 5.66 -16.99
C MET A 292 -3.34 4.14 -17.09
N ASP A 293 -4.35 3.33 -16.86
CA ASP A 293 -4.27 1.88 -17.10
C ASP A 293 -4.08 1.56 -18.60
N ALA A 294 -4.80 2.28 -19.47
CA ALA A 294 -4.70 2.07 -20.93
C ALA A 294 -3.33 2.42 -21.49
N VAL A 295 -2.60 3.37 -20.91
CA VAL A 295 -1.21 3.69 -21.32
C VAL A 295 -0.16 2.79 -20.63
N GLY A 296 -0.58 1.83 -19.78
CA GLY A 296 0.32 0.86 -19.13
C GLY A 296 0.98 1.39 -17.85
N ILE A 297 0.46 2.49 -17.29
CA ILE A 297 0.81 2.94 -15.94
C ILE A 297 -0.17 2.42 -14.90
N HIS A 298 -0.57 2.63 -13.95
CA HIS A 298 -1.59 2.05 -13.09
C HIS A 298 -2.71 3.06 -12.79
N ALA A 299 -3.98 2.61 -12.73
CA ALA A 299 -5.17 3.41 -12.44
C ALA A 299 -5.00 4.34 -11.22
N VAL A 300 -4.29 3.87 -10.20
CA VAL A 300 -3.98 4.59 -8.95
C VAL A 300 -3.30 5.93 -9.21
N PHE A 301 -2.35 5.97 -10.15
CA PHE A 301 -1.63 7.21 -10.49
C PHE A 301 -2.56 8.22 -11.18
N GLY A 302 -3.48 7.74 -12.02
CA GLY A 302 -4.53 8.59 -12.62
C GLY A 302 -5.40 9.26 -11.55
N GLY A 303 -5.89 8.48 -10.60
CA GLY A 303 -6.65 9.00 -9.46
C GLY A 303 -5.87 10.07 -8.69
N PHE A 304 -4.62 9.78 -8.34
CA PHE A 304 -3.75 10.73 -7.62
C PHE A 304 -3.54 12.05 -8.38
N LEU A 305 -3.15 11.99 -9.67
CA LEU A 305 -2.93 13.19 -10.49
C LEU A 305 -4.19 14.04 -10.64
N LEU A 306 -5.34 13.41 -10.89
CA LEU A 306 -6.61 14.13 -10.93
C LEU A 306 -6.87 14.81 -9.58
N GLY A 307 -6.66 14.12 -8.46
CA GLY A 307 -6.81 14.66 -7.12
C GLY A 307 -5.95 15.90 -6.87
N VAL A 308 -4.68 15.87 -7.29
CA VAL A 308 -3.75 17.01 -7.20
C VAL A 308 -4.27 18.24 -7.94
N CYS A 309 -5.04 18.05 -9.01
CA CYS A 309 -5.58 19.12 -9.84
C CYS A 309 -6.97 19.60 -9.39
N MET A 310 -7.64 18.90 -8.46
CA MET A 310 -8.97 19.26 -7.96
C MET A 310 -9.00 20.61 -7.22
N PRO A 311 -10.14 21.32 -7.26
CA PRO A 311 -10.34 22.55 -6.50
C PRO A 311 -10.14 22.31 -5.01
N ARG A 312 -9.62 23.30 -4.30
CA ARG A 312 -9.33 23.26 -2.86
C ARG A 312 -10.51 23.78 -2.02
N GLY A 313 -10.31 23.88 -0.71
CA GLY A 313 -11.28 24.46 0.20
C GLY A 313 -12.48 23.56 0.48
N LEU A 314 -13.69 24.13 0.42
CA LEU A 314 -14.93 23.43 0.73
C LEU A 314 -15.14 22.19 -0.15
N PHE A 315 -14.69 22.21 -1.41
CA PHE A 315 -14.80 21.05 -2.31
C PHE A 315 -14.12 19.82 -1.73
N VAL A 316 -12.85 19.93 -1.29
CA VAL A 316 -12.10 18.79 -0.73
C VAL A 316 -12.71 18.32 0.59
N THR A 317 -13.14 19.24 1.45
CA THR A 317 -13.76 18.91 2.73
C THR A 317 -15.05 18.09 2.53
N GLU A 318 -15.93 18.53 1.62
CA GLU A 318 -17.18 17.86 1.31
C GLU A 318 -16.96 16.51 0.60
N LEU A 319 -15.99 16.46 -0.34
CA LEU A 319 -15.61 15.23 -1.04
C LEU A 319 -15.14 14.18 -0.04
N ARG A 320 -14.20 14.53 0.82
CA ARG A 320 -13.67 13.64 1.86
C ARG A 320 -14.78 13.15 2.77
N ARG A 321 -15.62 14.04 3.26
CA ARG A 321 -16.74 13.67 4.14
C ARG A 321 -17.65 12.62 3.51
N LYS A 322 -17.89 12.69 2.19
CA LYS A 322 -18.79 11.77 1.47
C LYS A 322 -18.16 10.43 1.10
N ILE A 323 -16.91 10.40 0.71
CA ILE A 323 -16.29 9.19 0.11
C ILE A 323 -15.19 8.54 0.96
N GLU A 324 -14.43 9.33 1.74
CA GLU A 324 -13.29 8.79 2.50
C GLU A 324 -13.69 7.67 3.49
N PRO A 325 -14.81 7.77 4.24
CA PRO A 325 -15.23 6.70 5.14
C PRO A 325 -15.47 5.37 4.41
N PHE A 326 -16.11 5.40 3.26
CA PHE A 326 -16.37 4.21 2.46
C PHE A 326 -15.08 3.62 1.88
N ALA A 327 -14.21 4.46 1.33
CA ALA A 327 -12.93 4.03 0.81
C ALA A 327 -12.07 3.36 1.88
N VAL A 328 -11.98 3.97 3.08
CA VAL A 328 -11.14 3.48 4.17
C VAL A 328 -11.75 2.27 4.90
N VAL A 329 -13.09 2.23 5.07
CA VAL A 329 -13.73 1.18 5.86
C VAL A 329 -14.01 -0.08 5.05
N VAL A 330 -14.28 0.06 3.76
CA VAL A 330 -14.72 -1.06 2.92
C VAL A 330 -13.68 -1.41 1.85
N LEU A 331 -13.25 -0.44 1.06
CA LEU A 331 -12.48 -0.71 -0.14
C LEU A 331 -11.00 -1.00 0.15
N LEU A 332 -10.35 -0.25 1.03
CA LEU A 332 -8.95 -0.54 1.42
C LEU A 332 -8.80 -1.90 2.10
N PRO A 333 -9.68 -2.35 3.02
CA PRO A 333 -9.68 -3.71 3.52
C PRO A 333 -9.75 -4.78 2.43
N MET A 334 -10.54 -4.58 1.37
CA MET A 334 -10.57 -5.50 0.21
C MET A 334 -9.19 -5.61 -0.45
N PHE A 335 -8.50 -4.48 -0.60
CA PHE A 335 -7.16 -4.48 -1.19
C PHE A 335 -6.14 -5.24 -0.32
N PHE A 336 -6.08 -4.96 0.97
CA PHE A 336 -5.14 -5.65 1.87
C PHE A 336 -5.43 -7.15 1.95
N THR A 337 -6.71 -7.52 1.94
CA THR A 337 -7.11 -8.93 1.92
C THR A 337 -6.73 -9.60 0.60
N TYR A 338 -6.99 -8.96 -0.55
CA TYR A 338 -6.57 -9.48 -1.85
C TYR A 338 -5.06 -9.74 -1.91
N SER A 339 -4.27 -8.79 -1.42
CA SER A 339 -2.82 -8.95 -1.32
C SER A 339 -2.43 -10.10 -0.40
N GLY A 340 -3.07 -10.20 0.77
CA GLY A 340 -2.84 -11.27 1.75
C GLY A 340 -3.20 -12.66 1.23
N LEU A 341 -4.28 -12.77 0.43
CA LEU A 341 -4.69 -14.03 -0.21
C LEU A 341 -3.66 -14.58 -1.22
N ASN A 342 -2.74 -13.77 -1.67
CA ASN A 342 -1.64 -14.18 -2.53
C ASN A 342 -0.32 -14.43 -1.76
N THR A 343 -0.30 -14.17 -0.45
CA THR A 343 0.88 -14.30 0.40
C THR A 343 0.98 -15.70 1.00
N ARG A 344 2.10 -16.41 0.76
CA ARG A 344 2.35 -17.79 1.22
C ARG A 344 3.60 -17.85 2.08
N MET A 345 3.43 -17.69 3.41
CA MET A 345 4.55 -17.75 4.36
C MET A 345 5.10 -19.17 4.55
N ASP A 346 4.33 -20.19 4.19
CA ASP A 346 4.75 -21.62 4.21
C ASP A 346 5.91 -21.91 3.25
N MET A 347 6.17 -21.02 2.28
CA MET A 347 7.30 -21.18 1.35
C MET A 347 8.66 -20.82 1.95
N VAL A 348 8.71 -20.14 3.10
CA VAL A 348 9.96 -19.81 3.82
C VAL A 348 10.14 -20.81 4.97
N ASN A 349 10.46 -22.04 4.64
CA ASN A 349 10.41 -23.17 5.55
C ASN A 349 11.79 -23.72 5.99
N SER A 350 12.89 -23.12 5.55
CA SER A 350 14.26 -23.51 5.96
C SER A 350 14.97 -22.36 6.67
N ILE A 351 15.96 -22.72 7.52
CA ILE A 351 16.83 -21.74 8.20
C ILE A 351 17.59 -20.89 7.18
N GLU A 352 18.00 -21.49 6.07
CA GLU A 352 18.70 -20.77 5.00
C GLU A 352 17.81 -19.72 4.35
N LEU A 353 16.57 -20.07 3.96
CA LEU A 353 15.60 -19.14 3.39
C LEU A 353 15.21 -18.04 4.39
N LEU A 354 15.11 -18.38 5.68
CA LEU A 354 14.86 -17.39 6.74
C LEU A 354 16.03 -16.43 6.90
N ALA A 355 17.27 -16.92 6.84
CA ALA A 355 18.47 -16.09 6.90
C ALA A 355 18.55 -15.13 5.67
N ILE A 356 18.19 -15.63 4.49
CA ILE A 356 18.11 -14.81 3.27
C ILE A 356 17.03 -13.74 3.42
N ALA A 357 15.84 -14.11 3.90
CA ALA A 357 14.74 -13.16 4.14
C ALA A 357 15.15 -12.06 5.12
N LEU A 358 15.85 -12.42 6.21
CA LEU A 358 16.40 -11.47 7.17
C LEU A 358 17.49 -10.59 6.54
N GLY A 359 18.35 -11.17 5.70
CA GLY A 359 19.37 -10.43 4.95
C GLY A 359 18.75 -9.39 4.01
N ILE A 360 17.73 -9.77 3.23
CA ILE A 360 16.98 -8.85 2.36
C ILE A 360 16.33 -7.74 3.21
N LEU A 361 15.71 -8.08 4.32
CA LEU A 361 15.09 -7.13 5.23
C LEU A 361 16.10 -6.09 5.75
N VAL A 362 17.24 -6.55 6.30
CA VAL A 362 18.29 -5.66 6.83
C VAL A 362 18.86 -4.76 5.75
N VAL A 363 19.19 -5.32 4.58
CA VAL A 363 19.69 -4.55 3.44
C VAL A 363 18.66 -3.50 3.00
N SER A 364 17.40 -3.86 2.93
CA SER A 364 16.33 -2.94 2.53
C SER A 364 16.16 -1.78 3.51
N ILE A 365 16.23 -2.07 4.82
CA ILE A 365 16.18 -1.04 5.87
C ILE A 365 17.39 -0.11 5.76
N LEU A 366 18.59 -0.65 5.73
CA LEU A 366 19.81 0.15 5.69
C LEU A 366 19.90 0.99 4.41
N ALA A 367 19.55 0.42 3.26
CA ALA A 367 19.57 1.10 1.98
C ALA A 367 18.62 2.29 1.96
N LYS A 368 17.38 2.11 2.41
CA LYS A 368 16.34 3.15 2.33
C LYS A 368 16.47 4.16 3.48
N PHE A 369 16.45 3.67 4.72
CA PHE A 369 16.57 4.52 5.92
C PHE A 369 17.88 5.32 5.90
N GLY A 370 19.02 4.64 5.69
CA GLY A 370 20.34 5.27 5.71
C GLY A 370 20.51 6.31 4.62
N ALA A 371 20.06 6.01 3.40
CA ALA A 371 20.15 6.94 2.28
C ALA A 371 19.29 8.19 2.49
N CYS A 372 18.03 8.02 2.91
CA CYS A 372 17.12 9.14 3.16
C CYS A 372 17.61 10.00 4.35
N TRP A 373 18.11 9.38 5.40
CA TRP A 373 18.74 10.09 6.52
C TRP A 373 19.95 10.90 6.06
N ALA A 374 20.89 10.29 5.34
CA ALA A 374 22.10 10.96 4.86
C ALA A 374 21.77 12.12 3.93
N ALA A 375 20.84 11.93 2.97
CA ALA A 375 20.42 12.96 2.06
C ALA A 375 19.72 14.13 2.76
N ALA A 376 18.87 13.86 3.77
CA ALA A 376 18.25 14.91 4.60
C ALA A 376 19.30 15.69 5.38
N ARG A 377 20.31 15.03 5.95
CA ARG A 377 21.45 15.67 6.63
C ARG A 377 22.24 16.58 5.68
N LEU A 378 22.57 16.08 4.49
CA LEU A 378 23.29 16.85 3.47
C LEU A 378 22.45 18.04 2.95
N SER A 379 21.14 17.96 3.04
CA SER A 379 20.21 19.04 2.70
C SER A 379 20.06 20.09 3.82
N GLY A 380 20.77 19.95 4.96
CA GLY A 380 20.78 20.93 6.06
C GLY A 380 19.74 20.66 7.16
N GLU A 381 18.99 19.55 7.12
CA GLU A 381 18.10 19.21 8.22
C GLU A 381 18.92 18.76 9.44
N ASP A 382 18.42 19.01 10.65
CA ASP A 382 19.04 18.52 11.88
C ASP A 382 19.02 16.98 11.95
N ASN A 383 19.89 16.40 12.76
CA ASN A 383 20.06 14.93 12.81
C ASN A 383 18.78 14.21 13.23
N ARG A 384 18.01 14.81 14.14
CA ARG A 384 16.75 14.25 14.64
C ARG A 384 15.67 14.24 13.57
N THR A 385 15.49 15.35 12.89
CA THR A 385 14.56 15.46 11.74
C THR A 385 14.96 14.51 10.62
N ALA A 386 16.25 14.42 10.29
CA ALA A 386 16.76 13.51 9.28
C ALA A 386 16.50 12.03 9.62
N LEU A 387 16.70 11.61 10.87
CA LEU A 387 16.36 10.27 11.35
C LEU A 387 14.86 10.00 11.26
N GLY A 388 14.02 10.98 11.60
CA GLY A 388 12.57 10.90 11.45
C GLY A 388 12.14 10.70 9.99
N ILE A 389 12.75 11.45 9.06
CA ILE A 389 12.54 11.30 7.62
C ILE A 389 12.94 9.90 7.16
N GLY A 390 14.14 9.43 7.52
CA GLY A 390 14.62 8.08 7.19
C GLY A 390 13.66 6.99 7.68
N ALA A 391 13.14 7.12 8.92
CA ALA A 391 12.18 6.17 9.48
C ALA A 391 10.88 6.14 8.70
N LEU A 392 10.31 7.30 8.37
CA LEU A 392 9.05 7.41 7.64
C LEU A 392 9.18 6.97 6.17
N MET A 393 10.28 7.31 5.49
CA MET A 393 10.53 6.90 4.09
C MET A 393 10.74 5.39 3.94
N ASN A 394 10.92 4.65 5.04
CA ASN A 394 11.00 3.19 5.02
C ASN A 394 9.61 2.51 5.06
N SER A 395 8.52 3.29 5.08
CA SER A 395 7.17 2.76 4.98
C SER A 395 6.90 2.21 3.58
N ARG A 396 6.40 0.98 3.51
CA ARG A 396 6.10 0.26 2.28
C ARG A 396 4.62 -0.06 2.19
N GLY A 397 4.17 -0.62 1.06
CA GLY A 397 2.76 -0.96 0.94
C GLY A 397 2.35 -1.42 -0.45
N LEU A 398 1.26 -0.84 -0.92
CA LEU A 398 0.52 -1.23 -2.10
C LEU A 398 1.36 -1.41 -3.36
N MET A 399 2.23 -0.44 -3.65
CA MET A 399 3.04 -0.41 -4.86
C MET A 399 4.03 -1.55 -4.92
N GLU A 400 4.67 -1.82 -3.80
CA GLU A 400 5.60 -2.93 -3.67
C GLU A 400 4.89 -4.26 -3.89
N LEU A 401 3.72 -4.44 -3.28
CA LEU A 401 2.92 -5.65 -3.48
C LEU A 401 2.46 -5.82 -4.94
N ILE A 402 2.18 -4.72 -5.65
CA ILE A 402 1.86 -4.77 -7.09
C ILE A 402 3.06 -5.28 -7.88
N ILE A 403 4.25 -4.69 -7.70
CA ILE A 403 5.48 -5.13 -8.39
C ILE A 403 5.79 -6.59 -8.08
N ILE A 404 5.74 -6.97 -6.82
CA ILE A 404 6.02 -8.35 -6.40
C ILE A 404 5.02 -9.32 -7.03
N ASN A 405 3.71 -8.98 -7.06
CA ASN A 405 2.69 -9.78 -7.75
C ASN A 405 2.95 -9.91 -9.25
N ILE A 406 3.31 -8.81 -9.91
CA ILE A 406 3.67 -8.84 -11.32
C ILE A 406 4.90 -9.74 -11.55
N GLY A 407 5.92 -9.60 -10.70
CA GLY A 407 7.10 -10.46 -10.77
C GLY A 407 6.78 -11.95 -10.65
N LEU A 408 5.85 -12.30 -9.77
CA LEU A 408 5.37 -13.68 -9.62
C LEU A 408 4.55 -14.13 -10.83
N GLN A 409 3.62 -13.31 -11.30
CA GLN A 409 2.74 -13.63 -12.44
C GLN A 409 3.51 -13.75 -13.76
N GLN A 410 4.53 -12.91 -13.96
CA GLN A 410 5.41 -12.97 -15.11
C GLN A 410 6.49 -14.05 -15.00
N GLY A 411 6.51 -14.80 -13.91
CA GLY A 411 7.48 -15.85 -13.66
C GLY A 411 8.91 -15.33 -13.46
N VAL A 412 9.08 -14.09 -13.03
CA VAL A 412 10.41 -13.48 -12.74
C VAL A 412 10.97 -14.00 -11.44
N ILE A 413 10.10 -14.11 -10.43
CA ILE A 413 10.43 -14.60 -9.08
C ILE A 413 9.60 -15.82 -8.72
N GLY A 414 10.19 -16.67 -7.89
CA GLY A 414 9.48 -17.81 -7.29
C GLY A 414 8.64 -17.41 -6.07
N PRO A 415 7.74 -18.32 -5.62
CA PRO A 415 6.87 -18.07 -4.46
C PRO A 415 7.62 -17.80 -3.15
N ALA A 416 8.82 -18.36 -2.98
CA ALA A 416 9.64 -18.13 -1.80
C ALA A 416 10.13 -16.68 -1.74
N LEU A 417 10.71 -16.15 -2.82
CA LEU A 417 11.16 -14.76 -2.88
C LEU A 417 9.97 -13.80 -2.77
N PHE A 418 8.84 -14.12 -3.40
CA PHE A 418 7.59 -13.37 -3.23
C PHE A 418 7.23 -13.21 -1.75
N SER A 419 7.20 -14.31 -1.00
CA SER A 419 6.84 -14.30 0.42
C SER A 419 7.85 -13.54 1.28
N MET A 420 9.16 -13.66 0.99
CA MET A 420 10.21 -12.89 1.65
C MET A 420 10.02 -11.36 1.44
N MET A 421 9.69 -10.96 0.21
CA MET A 421 9.47 -9.56 -0.12
C MET A 421 8.21 -9.00 0.54
N VAL A 422 7.13 -9.78 0.60
CA VAL A 422 5.90 -9.41 1.33
C VAL A 422 6.19 -9.26 2.84
N LEU A 423 6.93 -10.21 3.42
CA LEU A 423 7.34 -10.12 4.82
C LEU A 423 8.17 -8.86 5.07
N MET A 424 9.13 -8.57 4.19
CA MET A 424 9.94 -7.35 4.24
C MET A 424 9.06 -6.09 4.22
N ALA A 425 8.07 -6.03 3.33
CA ALA A 425 7.15 -4.90 3.23
C ALA A 425 6.34 -4.68 4.52
N ILE A 426 5.83 -5.76 5.12
CA ILE A 426 5.07 -5.71 6.37
C ILE A 426 5.97 -5.24 7.51
N VAL A 427 7.13 -5.86 7.71
CA VAL A 427 8.01 -5.56 8.84
C VAL A 427 8.55 -4.13 8.76
N THR A 428 9.00 -3.68 7.58
CA THR A 428 9.50 -2.31 7.40
C THR A 428 8.42 -1.26 7.66
N THR A 429 7.18 -1.55 7.25
CA THR A 429 6.05 -0.65 7.52
C THR A 429 5.66 -0.63 8.99
N MET A 430 5.63 -1.80 9.63
CA MET A 430 5.38 -1.91 11.08
C MET A 430 6.41 -1.16 11.90
N MET A 431 7.68 -1.18 11.50
CA MET A 431 8.73 -0.50 12.24
C MET A 431 8.80 1.00 11.98
N ALA A 432 8.24 1.52 10.88
CA ALA A 432 8.33 2.95 10.54
C ALA A 432 7.74 3.85 11.63
N GLY A 433 6.56 3.52 12.16
CA GLY A 433 5.92 4.26 13.25
C GLY A 433 6.71 4.22 14.56
N PRO A 434 7.01 3.06 15.15
CA PRO A 434 7.82 2.94 16.38
C PRO A 434 9.20 3.56 16.25
N LEU A 435 9.88 3.35 15.12
CA LEU A 435 11.19 3.93 14.90
C LEU A 435 11.11 5.47 14.83
N PHE A 436 10.10 6.01 14.17
CA PHE A 436 9.84 7.45 14.18
C PHE A 436 9.61 7.98 15.59
N GLU A 437 8.79 7.32 16.42
CA GLU A 437 8.54 7.72 17.81
C GLU A 437 9.83 7.71 18.64
N LEU A 438 10.67 6.68 18.46
CA LEU A 438 11.93 6.55 19.16
C LEU A 438 12.92 7.68 18.84
N VAL A 439 13.04 8.03 17.55
CA VAL A 439 14.08 8.97 17.10
C VAL A 439 13.61 10.42 17.07
N TYR A 440 12.30 10.68 16.90
CA TYR A 440 11.77 12.04 16.78
C TYR A 440 10.53 12.28 17.64
N GLY A 441 9.48 11.46 17.47
CA GLY A 441 8.12 11.75 17.91
C GLY A 441 7.98 12.00 19.41
N ARG A 442 8.54 11.13 20.26
CA ARG A 442 8.45 11.23 21.72
C ARG A 442 9.01 12.59 22.23
N LYS A 443 10.22 12.93 21.82
CA LYS A 443 10.84 14.20 22.25
C LYS A 443 10.11 15.43 21.69
N ALA A 444 9.55 15.35 20.47
CA ALA A 444 8.79 16.45 19.87
C ALA A 444 7.46 16.71 20.59
N ARG A 445 6.86 15.68 21.16
CA ARG A 445 5.67 15.84 22.03
C ARG A 445 6.05 16.39 23.41
N GLU A 446 7.12 15.90 24.01
CA GLU A 446 7.65 16.41 25.28
C GLU A 446 8.03 17.90 25.20
N SER A 447 8.52 18.37 24.04
CA SER A 447 8.84 19.79 23.79
C SER A 447 7.65 20.63 23.31
N GLY A 448 6.47 20.03 23.11
CA GLY A 448 5.28 20.73 22.62
C GLY A 448 5.28 21.07 21.13
N GLU A 449 6.24 20.54 20.36
CA GLU A 449 6.31 20.71 18.91
C GLU A 449 5.21 19.93 18.15
N LEU A 450 4.75 18.84 18.76
CA LEU A 450 3.68 17.99 18.25
C LEU A 450 2.55 17.88 19.28
N GLY A 451 1.31 17.94 18.80
CA GLY A 451 0.12 17.64 19.60
C GLY A 451 0.08 16.16 20.05
N ALA A 452 -0.80 15.85 21.02
CA ALA A 452 -1.07 14.49 21.44
C ALA A 452 -1.57 13.64 20.25
N ILE A 453 -1.25 12.34 20.27
CA ILE A 453 -1.77 11.41 19.26
C ILE A 453 -3.30 11.35 19.40
N PRO A 454 -4.09 11.51 18.33
CA PRO A 454 -5.53 11.35 18.40
C PRO A 454 -5.90 9.97 18.96
N GLY A 455 -6.53 9.92 20.15
CA GLY A 455 -6.90 8.68 20.82
C GLY A 455 -5.98 8.20 21.95
N GLU A 456 -4.86 8.84 22.20
CA GLU A 456 -4.02 8.59 23.37
C GLU A 456 -4.59 9.34 24.58
N VAL A 457 -5.04 8.59 25.60
CA VAL A 457 -5.41 9.19 26.89
C VAL A 457 -4.12 9.74 27.49
N ALA A 458 -4.08 11.05 27.73
CA ALA A 458 -2.95 11.68 28.40
C ALA A 458 -2.64 10.92 29.71
N PRO A 459 -1.38 10.58 30.00
CA PRO A 459 -1.06 10.02 31.29
C PRO A 459 -1.48 11.05 32.34
N SER A 460 -2.36 10.62 33.27
CA SER A 460 -2.77 11.43 34.39
C SER A 460 -1.51 11.91 35.10
N ALA A 461 -1.32 13.24 35.14
CA ALA A 461 -0.29 13.85 35.93
C ALA A 461 -0.51 13.42 37.39
N GLY A 462 0.33 12.52 37.88
CA GLY A 462 0.42 12.10 39.26
C GLY A 462 1.37 13.00 40.01
#